data_629bb27ba7e3fbc2cac82bd58fc6a77a
#
_entry.id   629bb27ba7e3fbc2cac82bd58fc6a77a
#
_cell.length_a   1.000
_cell.length_b   1.000
_cell.length_c   1.000
_cell.angle_alpha   90.00
_cell.angle_beta   90.00
_cell.angle_gamma   90.00
#
_symmetry.space_group_name_H-M   'P 1'
#
loop_
_entity.id
_entity.type
_entity.pdbx_description
1 polymer ?
#
loop_
_entity_poly.entity_id
_entity_poly.type
_entity_poly.pdbx_seq_one_letter_code
_entity_poly.pdbx_strand_id
1 'polypeptide(L)'
;MESTIEQPCPVCHSASGLTMIAHTTEIPYFGEHTQLTVICDSCGWKHTDYIPAEGRKPGSWSLQIDSAEHMSTRIVRSGSCTIRLVELDLEASPGGASSGYVSNIEGVLKRFEEVIQTLQRDAEEDVLAKCAELLEELGRVKTGEARLELLLLDPLGHSQILHEEAVTRELSEEEASALDSGPMVPVFDSSDLA
;
A
#
# COMPACT_ATOMS: atom_id res chain seq x y z
N MET A 1 -3.47 -6.77 21.78
CA MET A 1 -2.30 -7.42 22.41
C MET A 1 -1.10 -6.52 22.19
N GLU A 2 -0.22 -6.40 23.16
CA GLU A 2 1.00 -5.58 23.08
C GLU A 2 2.20 -6.43 23.52
N SER A 3 3.30 -6.38 22.76
CA SER A 3 4.53 -7.13 23.06
C SER A 3 5.76 -6.35 22.62
N THR A 4 6.90 -6.62 23.27
CA THR A 4 8.18 -6.06 22.86
C THR A 4 8.87 -6.99 21.88
N ILE A 5 9.46 -6.44 20.82
CA ILE A 5 10.19 -7.18 19.79
C ILE A 5 11.69 -6.99 20.01
N GLU A 6 12.44 -8.08 20.06
CA GLU A 6 13.90 -8.08 20.15
C GLU A 6 14.55 -8.00 18.76
N GLN A 7 14.25 -6.92 18.04
CA GLN A 7 14.87 -6.62 16.74
C GLN A 7 15.32 -5.17 16.67
N PRO A 8 16.37 -4.85 15.90
CA PRO A 8 16.81 -3.49 15.72
C PRO A 8 15.79 -2.69 14.88
N CYS A 9 15.60 -1.43 15.24
CA CYS A 9 14.77 -0.52 14.45
C CYS A 9 15.36 -0.35 13.04
N PRO A 10 14.55 -0.45 11.97
CA PRO A 10 15.03 -0.31 10.59
C PRO A 10 15.51 1.12 10.26
N VAL A 11 15.15 2.11 11.06
CA VAL A 11 15.50 3.53 10.84
C VAL A 11 16.67 3.99 11.71
N CYS A 12 16.61 3.81 13.03
CA CYS A 12 17.65 4.29 13.94
C CYS A 12 18.60 3.20 14.43
N HIS A 13 18.38 1.94 14.03
CA HIS A 13 19.19 0.78 14.42
C HIS A 13 19.32 0.55 15.93
N SER A 14 18.47 1.18 16.76
CA SER A 14 18.38 0.86 18.19
C SER A 14 18.08 -0.63 18.35
N ALA A 15 18.89 -1.31 19.16
CA ALA A 15 18.81 -2.75 19.38
C ALA A 15 17.64 -3.16 20.29
N SER A 16 16.97 -2.21 20.93
CA SER A 16 15.83 -2.43 21.82
C SER A 16 14.82 -1.30 21.71
N GLY A 17 13.56 -1.59 22.08
CA GLY A 17 12.51 -0.57 22.12
C GLY A 17 11.62 -0.56 20.86
N LEU A 18 11.43 -1.71 20.23
CA LEU A 18 10.31 -1.89 19.33
C LEU A 18 9.14 -2.49 20.10
N THR A 19 8.04 -1.77 20.12
CA THR A 19 6.75 -2.22 20.68
C THR A 19 5.82 -2.59 19.54
N MET A 20 5.28 -3.82 19.58
CA MET A 20 4.27 -4.31 18.65
C MET A 20 2.90 -4.29 19.31
N ILE A 21 1.94 -3.73 18.61
CA ILE A 21 0.54 -3.70 19.00
C ILE A 21 -0.26 -4.42 17.91
N ALA A 22 -0.90 -5.55 18.28
CA ALA A 22 -1.79 -6.28 17.41
C ALA A 22 -3.25 -6.08 17.84
N HIS A 23 -4.10 -5.71 16.90
CA HIS A 23 -5.52 -5.52 17.10
C HIS A 23 -6.31 -6.17 15.96
N THR A 24 -7.10 -7.19 16.29
CA THR A 24 -7.98 -7.82 15.30
C THR A 24 -9.27 -7.04 15.19
N THR A 25 -9.65 -6.71 13.96
CA THR A 25 -10.85 -5.95 13.63
C THR A 25 -11.48 -6.48 12.35
N GLU A 26 -12.78 -6.34 12.24
CA GLU A 26 -13.48 -6.59 10.99
C GLU A 26 -13.46 -5.32 10.14
N ILE A 27 -12.82 -5.39 8.97
CA ILE A 27 -12.89 -4.33 7.97
C ILE A 27 -14.14 -4.59 7.12
N PRO A 28 -15.13 -3.68 7.11
CA PRO A 28 -16.37 -3.88 6.37
C PRO A 28 -16.10 -4.29 4.91
N TYR A 29 -16.68 -5.43 4.50
CA TYR A 29 -16.56 -6.08 3.19
C TYR A 29 -15.21 -6.79 2.91
N PHE A 30 -14.16 -6.56 3.69
CA PHE A 30 -12.86 -7.24 3.54
C PHE A 30 -12.67 -8.39 4.53
N GLY A 31 -13.57 -8.52 5.52
CA GLY A 31 -13.52 -9.54 6.56
C GLY A 31 -12.55 -9.20 7.71
N GLU A 32 -12.22 -10.22 8.49
CA GLU A 32 -11.36 -10.07 9.65
C GLU A 32 -9.91 -9.84 9.26
N HIS A 33 -9.31 -8.80 9.84
CA HIS A 33 -7.91 -8.42 9.65
C HIS A 33 -7.26 -8.14 10.99
N THR A 34 -6.00 -8.51 11.12
CA THR A 34 -5.16 -8.07 12.22
C THR A 34 -4.42 -6.80 11.79
N GLN A 35 -4.75 -5.69 12.42
CA GLN A 35 -3.94 -4.47 12.32
C GLN A 35 -2.73 -4.64 13.21
N LEU A 36 -1.57 -4.71 12.60
CA LEU A 36 -0.28 -4.80 13.28
C LEU A 36 0.40 -3.44 13.24
N THR A 37 0.75 -2.90 14.40
CA THR A 37 1.48 -1.63 14.50
C THR A 37 2.77 -1.86 15.28
N VAL A 38 3.90 -1.48 14.70
CA VAL A 38 5.21 -1.48 15.35
C VAL A 38 5.66 -0.05 15.56
N ILE A 39 6.12 0.26 16.78
CA ILE A 39 6.57 1.59 17.17
C ILE A 39 7.99 1.47 17.74
N CYS A 40 8.89 2.36 17.34
CA CYS A 40 10.20 2.48 17.94
C CYS A 40 10.19 3.55 19.04
N ASP A 41 10.46 3.15 20.28
CA ASP A 41 10.48 4.06 21.43
C ASP A 41 11.66 5.05 21.37
N SER A 42 12.73 4.71 20.61
CA SER A 42 13.93 5.53 20.51
C SER A 42 13.80 6.69 19.52
N CYS A 43 13.16 6.48 18.35
CA CYS A 43 13.07 7.50 17.29
C CYS A 43 11.64 7.84 16.87
N GLY A 44 10.63 7.17 17.43
CA GLY A 44 9.23 7.38 17.07
C GLY A 44 8.82 6.80 15.72
N TRP A 45 9.70 6.04 15.05
CA TRP A 45 9.32 5.35 13.83
C TRP A 45 8.11 4.44 14.08
N LYS A 46 7.15 4.50 13.16
CA LYS A 46 5.92 3.74 13.24
C LYS A 46 5.64 3.08 11.90
N HIS A 47 5.35 1.79 11.95
CA HIS A 47 4.86 1.01 10.81
C HIS A 47 3.53 0.38 11.16
N THR A 48 2.56 0.42 10.24
CA THR A 48 1.26 -0.25 10.42
C THR A 48 0.99 -1.10 9.20
N ASP A 49 0.51 -2.32 9.40
CA ASP A 49 0.05 -3.19 8.32
C ASP A 49 -1.28 -3.85 8.67
N TYR A 50 -1.97 -4.38 7.64
CA TYR A 50 -3.24 -5.07 7.76
C TYR A 50 -3.06 -6.48 7.19
N ILE A 51 -3.13 -7.48 8.06
CA ILE A 51 -2.94 -8.88 7.73
C ILE A 51 -4.31 -9.55 7.76
N PRO A 52 -4.82 -10.11 6.64
CA PRO A 52 -6.07 -10.85 6.65
C PRO A 52 -5.94 -12.11 7.53
N ALA A 53 -7.01 -12.43 8.28
CA ALA A 53 -7.04 -13.60 9.17
C ALA A 53 -6.86 -14.92 8.41
N GLU A 54 -7.36 -14.97 7.17
CA GLU A 54 -7.09 -16.06 6.25
C GLU A 54 -5.78 -15.74 5.52
N GLY A 55 -4.73 -16.52 5.77
CA GLY A 55 -3.45 -16.39 5.08
C GLY A 55 -3.63 -16.40 3.57
N ARG A 56 -3.01 -15.47 2.86
CA ARG A 56 -3.10 -15.34 1.40
C ARG A 56 -1.76 -15.60 0.75
N LYS A 57 -1.81 -16.00 -0.51
CA LYS A 57 -0.63 -16.13 -1.36
C LYS A 57 -0.27 -14.81 -2.00
N PRO A 58 1.01 -14.63 -2.42
CA PRO A 58 1.41 -13.51 -3.27
C PRO A 58 0.40 -13.31 -4.40
N GLY A 59 -0.06 -12.11 -4.58
CA GLY A 59 -1.14 -11.83 -5.53
C GLY A 59 -1.15 -10.43 -6.11
N SER A 60 -1.87 -10.28 -7.19
CA SER A 60 -2.18 -8.99 -7.78
C SER A 60 -3.68 -8.76 -7.84
N TRP A 61 -4.06 -7.50 -7.76
CA TRP A 61 -5.41 -7.02 -8.02
C TRP A 61 -5.35 -5.91 -9.06
N SER A 62 -6.20 -5.97 -10.08
CA SER A 62 -6.34 -4.86 -11.03
C SER A 62 -7.80 -4.44 -11.18
N LEU A 63 -8.00 -3.16 -11.48
CA LEU A 63 -9.28 -2.60 -11.83
C LEU A 63 -9.09 -1.53 -12.90
N GLN A 64 -9.85 -1.64 -14.00
CA GLN A 64 -9.93 -0.60 -14.99
C GLN A 64 -10.85 0.52 -14.48
N ILE A 65 -10.29 1.68 -14.22
CA ILE A 65 -11.02 2.88 -13.83
C ILE A 65 -11.48 3.58 -15.11
N ASP A 66 -12.77 3.62 -15.37
CA ASP A 66 -13.37 4.25 -16.56
C ASP A 66 -14.64 5.06 -16.22
N SER A 67 -14.94 5.20 -14.95
CA SER A 67 -16.10 5.93 -14.43
C SER A 67 -15.74 6.67 -13.13
N ALA A 68 -16.36 7.83 -12.92
CA ALA A 68 -16.27 8.57 -11.66
C ALA A 68 -16.81 7.77 -10.46
N GLU A 69 -17.69 6.80 -10.67
CA GLU A 69 -18.23 5.93 -9.62
C GLU A 69 -17.15 5.05 -9.00
N HIS A 70 -16.13 4.65 -9.79
CA HIS A 70 -14.99 3.88 -9.32
C HIS A 70 -14.16 4.60 -8.24
N MET A 71 -14.26 5.93 -8.16
CA MET A 71 -13.53 6.69 -7.13
C MET A 71 -13.88 6.27 -5.71
N SER A 72 -15.10 5.78 -5.49
CA SER A 72 -15.58 5.30 -4.18
C SER A 72 -15.18 3.86 -3.86
N THR A 73 -14.63 3.11 -4.85
CA THR A 73 -14.22 1.71 -4.68
C THR A 73 -13.20 1.58 -3.57
N ARG A 74 -13.47 0.72 -2.60
CA ARG A 74 -12.63 0.53 -1.42
C ARG A 74 -11.41 -0.33 -1.71
N ILE A 75 -10.31 0.03 -1.08
CA ILE A 75 -9.02 -0.64 -1.19
C ILE A 75 -8.43 -0.87 0.19
N VAL A 76 -7.93 -2.06 0.42
CA VAL A 76 -6.94 -2.35 1.47
C VAL A 76 -5.58 -2.48 0.79
N ARG A 77 -4.62 -1.67 1.20
CA ARG A 77 -3.24 -1.74 0.75
C ARG A 77 -2.34 -2.11 1.92
N SER A 78 -1.56 -3.17 1.78
CA SER A 78 -0.55 -3.57 2.77
C SER A 78 0.73 -2.73 2.65
N GLY A 79 1.56 -2.77 3.66
CA GLY A 79 2.87 -2.11 3.65
C GLY A 79 3.82 -2.64 2.58
N SER A 80 3.64 -3.90 2.13
CA SER A 80 4.43 -4.58 1.10
C SER A 80 3.94 -4.37 -0.34
N CYS A 81 2.78 -3.73 -0.51
CA CYS A 81 2.15 -3.62 -1.83
C CYS A 81 2.76 -2.51 -2.69
N THR A 82 3.15 -2.85 -3.90
CA THR A 82 3.45 -1.91 -4.98
C THR A 82 2.17 -1.53 -5.71
N ILE A 83 1.96 -0.24 -5.96
CA ILE A 83 0.83 0.29 -6.73
C ILE A 83 1.35 0.82 -8.05
N ARG A 84 0.67 0.44 -9.15
CA ARG A 84 0.93 1.00 -10.49
C ARG A 84 -0.31 1.65 -11.06
N LEU A 85 -0.10 2.80 -11.71
CA LEU A 85 -1.06 3.48 -12.57
C LEU A 85 -0.56 3.28 -14.00
N VAL A 86 -1.09 2.25 -14.68
CA VAL A 86 -0.43 1.63 -15.84
C VAL A 86 -0.27 2.61 -17.00
N GLU A 87 -1.33 3.31 -17.43
CA GLU A 87 -1.29 4.21 -18.58
C GLU A 87 -0.47 5.47 -18.33
N LEU A 88 -0.21 5.82 -17.06
CA LEU A 88 0.58 6.99 -16.67
C LEU A 88 2.05 6.64 -16.40
N ASP A 89 2.42 5.35 -16.44
CA ASP A 89 3.75 4.85 -16.08
C ASP A 89 4.20 5.34 -14.69
N LEU A 90 3.24 5.38 -13.74
CA LEU A 90 3.50 5.76 -12.36
C LEU A 90 3.51 4.54 -11.45
N GLU A 91 4.50 4.46 -10.59
CA GLU A 91 4.67 3.39 -9.62
C GLU A 91 4.97 3.95 -8.24
N ALA A 92 4.36 3.34 -7.22
CA ALA A 92 4.68 3.57 -5.81
C ALA A 92 5.06 2.23 -5.17
N SER A 93 6.37 2.00 -5.06
CA SER A 93 6.95 0.83 -4.38
C SER A 93 7.06 1.06 -2.88
N PRO A 94 7.04 -0.02 -2.06
CA PRO A 94 7.28 0.07 -0.64
C PRO A 94 8.65 0.64 -0.29
N GLY A 95 8.71 1.70 0.50
CA GLY A 95 9.95 2.24 1.05
C GLY A 95 10.07 1.93 2.55
N GLY A 96 11.16 2.36 3.19
CA GLY A 96 11.43 2.13 4.62
C GLY A 96 10.38 2.70 5.59
N ALA A 97 9.52 3.62 5.14
CA ALA A 97 8.40 4.17 5.89
C ALA A 97 7.03 3.72 5.35
N SER A 98 7.02 2.73 4.45
CA SER A 98 5.77 2.23 3.88
C SER A 98 4.87 1.63 4.97
N SER A 99 3.60 2.00 4.98
CA SER A 99 2.59 1.47 5.90
C SER A 99 1.34 1.07 5.14
N GLY A 100 0.68 0.03 5.62
CA GLY A 100 -0.64 -0.36 5.15
C GLY A 100 -1.70 0.69 5.49
N TYR A 101 -2.74 0.75 4.67
CA TYR A 101 -3.90 1.60 4.89
C TYR A 101 -5.16 1.06 4.24
N VAL A 102 -6.31 1.49 4.76
CA VAL A 102 -7.62 1.32 4.12
C VAL A 102 -8.04 2.67 3.53
N SER A 103 -8.45 2.66 2.26
CA SER A 103 -8.82 3.88 1.53
C SER A 103 -9.85 3.55 0.43
N ASN A 104 -9.99 4.44 -0.53
CA ASN A 104 -10.66 4.23 -1.81
C ASN A 104 -9.74 4.65 -2.97
N ILE A 105 -10.17 4.43 -4.20
CA ILE A 105 -9.38 4.79 -5.40
C ILE A 105 -9.05 6.28 -5.41
N GLU A 106 -10.01 7.17 -5.10
CA GLU A 106 -9.76 8.61 -5.03
C GLU A 106 -8.61 8.94 -4.08
N GLY A 107 -8.61 8.32 -2.89
CA GLY A 107 -7.54 8.50 -1.90
C GLY A 107 -6.18 7.97 -2.36
N VAL A 108 -6.15 6.92 -3.20
CA VAL A 108 -4.92 6.44 -3.83
C VAL A 108 -4.42 7.45 -4.87
N LEU A 109 -5.27 7.90 -5.79
CA LEU A 109 -4.90 8.88 -6.82
C LEU A 109 -4.42 10.19 -6.18
N LYS A 110 -5.08 10.64 -5.10
CA LYS A 110 -4.66 11.83 -4.34
C LYS A 110 -3.25 11.72 -3.79
N ARG A 111 -2.82 10.55 -3.34
CA ARG A 111 -1.43 10.35 -2.88
C ARG A 111 -0.41 10.53 -4.01
N PHE A 112 -0.71 10.05 -5.21
CA PHE A 112 0.12 10.31 -6.38
C PHE A 112 0.15 11.80 -6.73
N GLU A 113 -1.00 12.49 -6.71
CA GLU A 113 -1.06 13.95 -6.92
C GLU A 113 -0.20 14.71 -5.92
N GLU A 114 -0.27 14.37 -4.63
CA GLU A 114 0.52 15.02 -3.56
C GLU A 114 2.04 14.85 -3.78
N VAL A 115 2.48 13.68 -4.25
CA VAL A 115 3.89 13.44 -4.60
C VAL A 115 4.29 14.26 -5.82
N ILE A 116 3.48 14.26 -6.90
CA ILE A 116 3.73 15.04 -8.12
C ILE A 116 3.80 16.53 -7.78
N GLN A 117 2.87 17.05 -6.98
CA GLN A 117 2.86 18.45 -6.53
C GLN A 117 4.09 18.81 -5.68
N THR A 118 4.60 17.84 -4.92
CA THR A 118 5.83 18.04 -4.15
C THR A 118 7.05 18.13 -5.06
N LEU A 119 7.13 17.29 -6.09
CA LEU A 119 8.19 17.32 -7.09
C LEU A 119 8.22 18.62 -7.88
N GLN A 120 7.07 19.26 -8.13
CA GLN A 120 7.00 20.53 -8.85
C GLN A 120 7.72 21.69 -8.15
N ARG A 121 7.94 21.62 -6.83
CA ARG A 121 8.46 22.77 -6.06
C ARG A 121 9.89 23.15 -6.42
N ASP A 122 10.71 22.14 -6.79
CA ASP A 122 12.14 22.31 -7.09
C ASP A 122 12.50 21.74 -8.47
N ALA A 123 11.50 21.56 -9.36
CA ALA A 123 11.68 20.91 -10.65
C ALA A 123 12.12 21.90 -11.74
N GLU A 124 12.90 21.41 -12.71
CA GLU A 124 13.23 22.12 -13.95
C GLU A 124 12.01 22.18 -14.89
N GLU A 125 12.05 23.05 -15.91
CA GLU A 125 10.90 23.40 -16.76
C GLU A 125 10.30 22.18 -17.52
N ASP A 126 11.11 21.26 -17.98
CA ASP A 126 10.69 20.02 -18.63
C ASP A 126 9.95 19.07 -17.67
N VAL A 127 10.42 18.94 -16.44
CA VAL A 127 9.78 18.16 -15.38
C VAL A 127 8.47 18.82 -14.94
N LEU A 128 8.42 20.15 -14.85
CA LEU A 128 7.20 20.90 -14.55
C LEU A 128 6.09 20.63 -15.58
N ALA A 129 6.45 20.63 -16.88
CA ALA A 129 5.49 20.33 -17.94
C ALA A 129 4.92 18.90 -17.78
N LYS A 130 5.80 17.92 -17.54
CA LYS A 130 5.37 16.54 -17.33
C LYS A 130 4.49 16.35 -16.10
N CYS A 131 4.82 17.02 -14.99
CA CYS A 131 3.99 17.00 -13.78
C CYS A 131 2.61 17.59 -14.05
N ALA A 132 2.52 18.69 -14.81
CA ALA A 132 1.24 19.30 -15.17
C ALA A 132 0.37 18.36 -16.01
N GLU A 133 0.95 17.70 -17.02
CA GLU A 133 0.25 16.67 -17.83
C GLU A 133 -0.30 15.53 -16.97
N LEU A 134 0.51 15.00 -16.04
CA LEU A 134 0.10 13.91 -15.15
C LEU A 134 -1.05 14.32 -14.22
N LEU A 135 -0.99 15.53 -13.65
CA LEU A 135 -2.06 16.05 -12.80
C LEU A 135 -3.37 16.28 -13.57
N GLU A 136 -3.28 16.79 -14.80
CA GLU A 136 -4.44 16.96 -15.70
C GLU A 136 -5.07 15.59 -16.00
N GLU A 137 -4.26 14.59 -16.38
CA GLU A 137 -4.76 13.25 -16.69
C GLU A 137 -5.38 12.55 -15.48
N LEU A 138 -4.77 12.66 -14.29
CA LEU A 138 -5.37 12.18 -13.04
C LEU A 138 -6.73 12.86 -12.76
N GLY A 139 -6.84 14.15 -13.05
CA GLY A 139 -8.10 14.90 -12.97
C GLY A 139 -9.17 14.33 -13.91
N ARG A 140 -8.82 14.03 -15.15
CA ARG A 140 -9.72 13.43 -16.16
C ARG A 140 -10.17 12.02 -15.77
N VAL A 141 -9.26 11.22 -15.19
CA VAL A 141 -9.61 9.90 -14.64
C VAL A 141 -10.65 10.03 -13.55
N LYS A 142 -10.48 10.97 -12.62
CA LYS A 142 -11.43 11.18 -11.51
C LYS A 142 -12.83 11.59 -11.98
N THR A 143 -12.94 12.29 -13.10
CA THR A 143 -14.23 12.68 -13.70
C THR A 143 -14.81 11.62 -14.62
N GLY A 144 -14.07 10.52 -14.90
CA GLY A 144 -14.48 9.48 -15.85
C GLY A 144 -14.26 9.86 -17.31
N GLU A 145 -13.52 10.92 -17.59
CA GLU A 145 -13.19 11.38 -18.95
C GLU A 145 -11.98 10.66 -19.56
N ALA A 146 -11.18 9.99 -18.71
CA ALA A 146 -10.05 9.17 -19.12
C ALA A 146 -10.10 7.81 -18.42
N ARG A 147 -9.40 6.83 -19.00
CA ARG A 147 -9.30 5.46 -18.44
C ARG A 147 -7.93 5.26 -17.82
N LEU A 148 -7.89 4.46 -16.74
CA LEU A 148 -6.66 4.14 -16.02
C LEU A 148 -6.78 2.76 -15.40
N GLU A 149 -5.82 1.87 -15.65
CA GLU A 149 -5.71 0.63 -14.90
C GLU A 149 -4.94 0.87 -13.59
N LEU A 150 -5.61 0.61 -12.47
CA LEU A 150 -4.99 0.53 -11.16
C LEU A 150 -4.57 -0.91 -10.90
N LEU A 151 -3.28 -1.13 -10.67
CA LEU A 151 -2.71 -2.44 -10.39
C LEU A 151 -2.04 -2.45 -9.01
N LEU A 152 -2.44 -3.38 -8.17
CA LEU A 152 -1.80 -3.71 -6.90
C LEU A 152 -0.98 -4.99 -7.07
N LEU A 153 0.28 -4.97 -6.69
CA LEU A 153 1.18 -6.12 -6.68
C LEU A 153 1.67 -6.34 -5.25
N ASP A 154 1.25 -7.43 -4.64
CA ASP A 154 1.53 -7.66 -3.22
C ASP A 154 2.20 -9.03 -3.02
N PRO A 155 3.51 -9.05 -2.70
CA PRO A 155 4.25 -10.28 -2.45
C PRO A 155 3.77 -11.05 -1.20
N LEU A 156 3.03 -10.41 -0.29
CA LEU A 156 2.42 -11.06 0.87
C LEU A 156 0.92 -11.36 0.67
N GLY A 157 0.30 -10.82 -0.39
CA GLY A 157 -1.10 -11.07 -0.73
C GLY A 157 -2.13 -10.42 0.21
N HIS A 158 -1.74 -9.44 1.00
CA HIS A 158 -2.60 -8.79 1.99
C HIS A 158 -3.46 -7.65 1.42
N SER A 159 -3.17 -7.21 0.20
CA SER A 159 -3.90 -6.12 -0.46
C SER A 159 -5.12 -6.63 -1.22
N GLN A 160 -6.12 -5.77 -1.37
CA GLN A 160 -7.38 -6.11 -2.05
C GLN A 160 -8.09 -4.87 -2.60
N ILE A 161 -8.77 -5.03 -3.75
CA ILE A 161 -9.73 -4.07 -4.32
C ILE A 161 -11.13 -4.66 -4.19
N LEU A 162 -12.06 -3.92 -3.60
CA LEU A 162 -13.45 -4.34 -3.42
C LEU A 162 -14.32 -3.80 -4.55
N HIS A 163 -14.35 -4.50 -5.67
CA HIS A 163 -15.21 -4.21 -6.82
C HIS A 163 -15.50 -5.50 -7.59
N GLU A 164 -16.69 -5.62 -8.17
CA GLU A 164 -17.09 -6.83 -8.92
C GLU A 164 -16.28 -7.03 -10.21
N GLU A 165 -15.80 -5.96 -10.81
CA GLU A 165 -14.95 -5.98 -12.00
C GLU A 165 -13.46 -6.10 -11.69
N ALA A 166 -13.10 -6.12 -10.41
CA ALA A 166 -11.70 -6.28 -10.03
C ALA A 166 -11.20 -7.69 -10.36
N VAL A 167 -10.07 -7.76 -11.05
CA VAL A 167 -9.44 -9.02 -11.45
C VAL A 167 -8.31 -9.34 -10.47
N THR A 168 -8.27 -10.57 -10.01
CA THR A 168 -7.19 -11.06 -9.14
C THR A 168 -6.48 -12.24 -9.76
N ARG A 169 -5.16 -12.33 -9.55
CA ARG A 169 -4.34 -13.50 -9.89
C ARG A 169 -3.24 -13.74 -8.86
N GLU A 170 -2.78 -14.98 -8.75
CA GLU A 170 -1.57 -15.29 -8.01
C GLU A 170 -0.34 -14.74 -8.77
N LEU A 171 0.65 -14.25 -8.04
CA LEU A 171 1.98 -13.92 -8.56
C LEU A 171 2.83 -15.18 -8.58
N SER A 172 3.67 -15.33 -9.60
CA SER A 172 4.71 -16.36 -9.58
C SER A 172 5.77 -16.04 -8.51
N GLU A 173 6.55 -17.05 -8.12
CA GLU A 173 7.66 -16.85 -7.17
C GLU A 173 8.68 -15.84 -7.70
N GLU A 174 8.92 -15.82 -9.02
CA GLU A 174 9.83 -14.88 -9.66
C GLU A 174 9.27 -13.45 -9.60
N GLU A 175 7.98 -13.26 -9.92
CA GLU A 175 7.31 -11.96 -9.82
C GLU A 175 7.31 -11.43 -8.38
N ALA A 176 6.95 -12.28 -7.41
CA ALA A 176 6.90 -11.90 -6.00
C ALA A 176 8.30 -11.54 -5.46
N SER A 177 9.34 -12.28 -5.86
CA SER A 177 10.72 -12.04 -5.42
C SER A 177 11.34 -10.78 -6.05
N ALA A 178 10.81 -10.32 -7.20
CA ALA A 178 11.27 -9.11 -7.87
C ALA A 178 10.66 -7.83 -7.27
N LEU A 179 9.63 -7.95 -6.42
CA LEU A 179 8.98 -6.82 -5.77
C LEU A 179 9.68 -6.44 -4.47
N ASP A 180 9.80 -5.14 -4.23
CA ASP A 180 10.18 -4.65 -2.91
C ASP A 180 9.06 -4.93 -1.90
N SER A 181 9.39 -5.55 -0.77
CA SER A 181 8.42 -5.86 0.29
C SER A 181 8.41 -4.84 1.43
N GLY A 182 9.24 -3.79 1.33
CA GLY A 182 9.36 -2.78 2.39
C GLY A 182 9.98 -3.33 3.67
N PRO A 183 9.81 -2.64 4.80
CA PRO A 183 10.30 -3.13 6.08
C PRO A 183 9.50 -4.38 6.47
N MET A 184 10.20 -5.52 6.56
CA MET A 184 9.58 -6.76 7.05
C MET A 184 9.23 -6.58 8.53
N VAL A 185 7.93 -6.56 8.82
CA VAL A 185 7.47 -6.78 10.19
C VAL A 185 7.63 -8.26 10.49
N PRO A 186 8.24 -8.65 11.62
CA PRO A 186 8.34 -10.04 11.99
C PRO A 186 6.95 -10.67 12.01
N VAL A 187 6.73 -11.65 11.14
CA VAL A 187 5.52 -12.48 11.20
C VAL A 187 5.72 -13.47 12.33
N PHE A 188 5.01 -13.27 13.42
CA PHE A 188 4.93 -14.27 14.48
C PHE A 188 3.88 -15.31 14.11
N ASP A 189 4.22 -16.59 14.21
CA ASP A 189 3.24 -17.64 14.14
C ASP A 189 2.25 -17.47 15.32
N SER A 190 0.98 -17.80 15.12
CA SER A 190 -0.03 -17.72 16.19
C SER A 190 0.31 -18.59 17.40
N SER A 191 1.21 -19.58 17.23
CA SER A 191 1.78 -20.40 18.31
C SER A 191 2.78 -19.64 19.20
N ASP A 192 3.35 -18.52 18.72
CA ASP A 192 4.30 -17.70 19.49
C ASP A 192 3.57 -16.63 20.35
N LEU A 193 2.26 -16.55 20.22
CA LEU A 193 1.40 -15.59 20.92
C LEU A 193 0.58 -16.20 22.07
N ALA A 194 0.86 -17.47 22.47
CA ALA A 194 0.15 -18.20 23.53
C ALA A 194 0.81 -18.05 24.91
#